data_159350263b33af5310c103499871a7e4
#
_entry.id   159350263b33af5310c103499871a7e4
#
_cell.length_a   1.000
_cell.length_b   1.000
_cell.length_c   1.000
_cell.angle_alpha   90.00
_cell.angle_beta   90.00
_cell.angle_gamma   90.00
#
_symmetry.space_group_name_H-M   'P 1'
#
loop_
_entity.id
_entity.type
_entity.pdbx_description
1 polymer ?
#
loop_
_entity_poly.entity_id
_entity_poly.type
_entity_poly.pdbx_seq_one_letter_code
_entity_poly.pdbx_strand_id
1 'polypeptide(L)'
;MVAMTQIIKKMLGKDKEELFPVRPADCRKFLVLSIGTGSASDEGLFTARQCSRWGVVRWLRNKGMAPIIDIFMAASADLVDIHAAALFQSLHSDRDYLRIQDSSLRGAAATVDAATPENMRTLVGIGERMLAQRVSRVNVETGRNEPVPGEGSNADALAGLARQLSEERRTRLARRAAAGCAGGSTCCSPVKT
;
A
#
# COMPACT_ATOMS: atom_id res chain seq x y z
N MET A 1 -6.83 -2.94 -2.92
CA MET A 1 -7.89 -3.95 -2.64
C MET A 1 -8.10 -4.91 -3.79
N VAL A 2 -8.46 -4.49 -5.03
CA VAL A 2 -8.74 -5.40 -6.16
C VAL A 2 -7.62 -6.42 -6.40
N ALA A 3 -6.36 -6.01 -6.46
CA ALA A 3 -5.23 -6.92 -6.64
C ALA A 3 -5.12 -7.97 -5.52
N MET A 4 -5.30 -7.57 -4.27
CA MET A 4 -5.30 -8.49 -3.12
C MET A 4 -6.46 -9.48 -3.22
N THR A 5 -7.67 -9.00 -3.53
CA THR A 5 -8.84 -9.85 -3.71
C THR A 5 -8.64 -10.87 -4.84
N GLN A 6 -8.05 -10.48 -5.96
CA GLN A 6 -7.74 -11.40 -7.07
C GLN A 6 -6.71 -12.46 -6.68
N ILE A 7 -5.69 -12.10 -5.92
CA ILE A 7 -4.70 -13.06 -5.43
C ILE A 7 -5.37 -14.03 -4.45
N ILE A 8 -6.13 -13.54 -3.48
CA ILE A 8 -6.89 -14.37 -2.53
C ILE A 8 -7.85 -15.30 -3.26
N LYS A 9 -8.59 -14.80 -4.26
CA LYS A 9 -9.48 -15.62 -5.09
C LYS A 9 -8.74 -16.74 -5.82
N LYS A 10 -7.58 -16.47 -6.40
CA LYS A 10 -6.74 -17.51 -7.02
C LYS A 10 -6.22 -18.53 -6.00
N MET A 11 -5.91 -18.10 -4.78
CA MET A 11 -5.47 -19.02 -3.71
C MET A 11 -6.60 -19.92 -3.20
N LEU A 12 -7.84 -19.42 -3.18
CA LEU A 12 -9.03 -20.17 -2.76
C LEU A 12 -9.62 -21.01 -3.89
N GLY A 13 -9.34 -20.68 -5.15
CA GLY A 13 -9.82 -21.41 -6.33
C GLY A 13 -9.19 -22.78 -6.49
N LYS A 14 -9.92 -23.68 -7.18
CA LYS A 14 -9.46 -25.06 -7.47
C LYS A 14 -8.34 -25.13 -8.51
N ASP A 15 -8.07 -24.04 -9.23
CA ASP A 15 -7.03 -23.96 -10.25
C ASP A 15 -5.65 -23.77 -9.57
N LYS A 16 -5.19 -24.85 -8.93
CA LYS A 16 -3.97 -24.90 -8.10
C LYS A 16 -2.68 -25.02 -8.90
N GLU A 17 -2.75 -24.95 -10.22
CA GLU A 17 -1.66 -25.47 -11.04
C GLU A 17 -0.66 -24.40 -11.35
N GLU A 18 -0.16 -23.50 -11.05
CA GLU A 18 1.09 -22.93 -11.61
C GLU A 18 1.63 -21.63 -11.05
N LEU A 19 0.90 -20.85 -10.29
CA LEU A 19 1.51 -19.56 -9.93
C LEU A 19 2.00 -19.42 -8.48
N PHE A 20 1.36 -20.08 -7.53
CA PHE A 20 1.79 -20.00 -6.12
C PHE A 20 1.47 -21.29 -5.36
N PRO A 21 2.46 -22.04 -4.88
CA PRO A 21 2.26 -23.19 -3.99
C PRO A 21 1.94 -22.73 -2.55
N VAL A 22 0.97 -21.83 -2.39
CA VAL A 22 0.59 -21.30 -1.09
C VAL A 22 -0.77 -21.85 -0.70
N ARG A 23 -0.82 -22.54 0.44
CA ARG A 23 -2.09 -23.03 1.00
C ARG A 23 -2.94 -21.86 1.48
N PRO A 24 -4.29 -21.96 1.44
CA PRO A 24 -5.21 -20.90 1.92
C PRO A 24 -4.93 -20.45 3.37
N ALA A 25 -4.39 -21.34 4.20
CA ALA A 25 -3.98 -21.03 5.58
C ALA A 25 -2.72 -20.15 5.68
N ASP A 26 -2.01 -19.95 4.57
CA ASP A 26 -0.76 -19.20 4.52
C ASP A 26 -0.96 -17.73 4.09
N CYS A 27 -2.12 -17.14 4.33
CA CYS A 27 -2.35 -15.69 4.13
C CYS A 27 -1.35 -14.80 4.90
N ARG A 28 -0.61 -15.37 5.85
CA ARG A 28 0.54 -14.74 6.53
C ARG A 28 1.75 -14.44 5.64
N LYS A 29 1.68 -14.73 4.34
CA LYS A 29 2.79 -14.54 3.39
C LYS A 29 2.59 -13.34 2.47
N PHE A 30 1.60 -12.50 2.72
CA PHE A 30 1.46 -11.24 2.00
C PHE A 30 2.34 -10.18 2.64
N LEU A 31 3.23 -9.64 1.85
CA LEU A 31 3.97 -8.43 2.17
C LEU A 31 3.44 -7.31 1.29
N VAL A 32 2.84 -6.29 1.90
CA VAL A 32 2.20 -5.19 1.18
C VAL A 32 2.83 -3.87 1.57
N LEU A 33 3.38 -3.21 0.57
CA LEU A 33 3.80 -1.82 0.65
C LEU A 33 2.76 -0.95 -0.07
N SER A 34 2.16 -0.02 0.66
CA SER A 34 1.23 0.97 0.15
C SER A 34 1.84 2.37 0.26
N ILE A 35 2.22 2.94 -0.88
CA ILE A 35 2.76 4.30 -0.94
C ILE A 35 1.65 5.20 -1.46
N GLY A 36 1.27 6.18 -0.65
CA GLY A 36 0.28 7.18 -1.02
C GLY A 36 0.91 8.33 -1.80
N THR A 37 0.12 8.96 -2.63
CA THR A 37 0.50 10.17 -3.38
C THR A 37 0.36 11.46 -2.56
N GLY A 38 -0.05 11.32 -1.31
CA GLY A 38 -0.42 12.43 -0.44
C GLY A 38 -1.88 12.85 -0.60
N SER A 39 -2.43 13.44 0.43
CA SER A 39 -3.75 14.07 0.39
C SER A 39 -3.67 15.49 0.96
N ALA A 40 -4.56 16.37 0.48
CA ALA A 40 -4.68 17.69 1.04
C ALA A 40 -5.12 17.60 2.50
N SER A 41 -4.68 18.57 3.31
CA SER A 41 -5.20 18.71 4.66
C SER A 41 -6.68 19.11 4.61
N ASP A 42 -7.56 18.24 5.08
CA ASP A 42 -9.01 18.47 5.13
C ASP A 42 -9.44 19.35 6.30
N GLU A 43 -8.49 19.75 7.14
CA GLU A 43 -8.77 20.56 8.33
C GLU A 43 -9.43 21.90 7.96
N GLY A 44 -10.74 21.94 8.10
CA GLY A 44 -11.54 23.17 7.96
C GLY A 44 -11.94 23.55 6.53
N LEU A 45 -11.67 22.73 5.52
CA LEU A 45 -12.12 23.00 4.14
C LEU A 45 -13.64 23.05 4.04
N PHE A 46 -14.34 22.12 4.68
CA PHE A 46 -15.80 22.03 4.66
C PHE A 46 -16.33 21.73 6.07
N THR A 47 -16.90 22.74 6.71
CA THR A 47 -17.58 22.51 8.00
C THR A 47 -19.03 22.10 7.78
N ALA A 48 -19.57 21.22 8.65
CA ALA A 48 -20.98 20.81 8.58
C ALA A 48 -21.94 22.01 8.56
N ARG A 49 -21.64 23.07 9.32
CA ARG A 49 -22.42 24.31 9.36
C ARG A 49 -22.41 25.08 8.04
N GLN A 50 -21.31 25.03 7.28
CA GLN A 50 -21.24 25.65 5.95
C GLN A 50 -21.99 24.80 4.94
N CYS A 51 -21.76 23.47 4.96
CA CYS A 51 -22.36 22.53 4.03
C CYS A 51 -23.88 22.43 4.16
N SER A 52 -24.42 22.57 5.37
CA SER A 52 -25.88 22.53 5.61
C SER A 52 -26.66 23.63 4.90
N ARG A 53 -25.97 24.70 4.48
CA ARG A 53 -26.58 25.84 3.75
C ARG A 53 -26.34 25.81 2.24
N TRP A 54 -25.73 24.73 1.72
CA TRP A 54 -25.41 24.64 0.32
C TRP A 54 -26.54 24.02 -0.49
N GLY A 55 -26.90 24.69 -1.59
CA GLY A 55 -27.72 24.09 -2.64
C GLY A 55 -26.87 23.22 -3.58
N VAL A 56 -27.54 22.49 -4.47
CA VAL A 56 -26.91 21.51 -5.40
C VAL A 56 -25.74 22.11 -6.18
N VAL A 57 -25.89 23.33 -6.69
CA VAL A 57 -24.84 24.01 -7.47
C VAL A 57 -23.56 24.21 -6.65
N ARG A 58 -23.69 24.52 -5.36
CA ARG A 58 -22.55 24.74 -4.47
C ARG A 58 -21.84 23.46 -4.09
N TRP A 59 -22.54 22.34 -4.03
CA TRP A 59 -21.98 21.02 -3.87
C TRP A 59 -21.18 20.57 -5.10
N LEU A 60 -21.64 20.92 -6.29
CA LEU A 60 -20.97 20.59 -7.54
C LEU A 60 -19.80 21.54 -7.87
N ARG A 61 -19.91 22.83 -7.48
CA ARG A 61 -18.86 23.81 -7.74
C ARG A 61 -18.80 24.87 -6.66
N ASN A 62 -17.70 24.93 -5.94
CA ASN A 62 -17.43 25.93 -4.91
C ASN A 62 -15.98 26.43 -5.04
N LYS A 63 -15.80 27.70 -5.43
CA LYS A 63 -14.48 28.35 -5.55
C LYS A 63 -13.45 27.54 -6.37
N GLY A 64 -13.89 26.93 -7.46
CA GLY A 64 -13.02 26.12 -8.33
C GLY A 64 -12.86 24.65 -7.91
N MET A 65 -13.38 24.26 -6.76
CA MET A 65 -13.41 22.87 -6.27
C MET A 65 -14.76 22.22 -6.54
N ALA A 66 -14.80 20.89 -6.51
CA ALA A 66 -16.01 20.07 -6.60
C ALA A 66 -16.23 19.32 -5.26
N PRO A 67 -16.76 19.97 -4.22
CA PRO A 67 -16.76 19.45 -2.86
C PRO A 67 -17.31 18.02 -2.73
N ILE A 68 -18.36 17.69 -3.47
CA ILE A 68 -18.94 16.35 -3.42
C ILE A 68 -17.99 15.29 -3.97
N ILE A 69 -17.21 15.62 -5.00
CA ILE A 69 -16.21 14.71 -5.59
C ILE A 69 -15.02 14.60 -4.64
N ASP A 70 -14.55 15.72 -4.12
CA ASP A 70 -13.39 15.77 -3.21
C ASP A 70 -13.66 14.95 -1.94
N ILE A 71 -14.84 15.14 -1.32
CA ILE A 71 -15.27 14.38 -0.13
C ILE A 71 -15.43 12.89 -0.46
N PHE A 72 -16.04 12.56 -1.62
CA PHE A 72 -16.20 11.16 -2.03
C PHE A 72 -14.87 10.48 -2.25
N MET A 73 -13.90 11.14 -2.90
CA MET A 73 -12.57 10.60 -3.14
C MET A 73 -11.79 10.40 -1.84
N ALA A 74 -11.85 11.37 -0.93
CA ALA A 74 -11.22 11.26 0.39
C ALA A 74 -11.82 10.10 1.20
N ALA A 75 -13.14 10.03 1.33
CA ALA A 75 -13.82 8.95 2.03
C ALA A 75 -13.55 7.57 1.42
N SER A 76 -13.44 7.49 0.08
CA SER A 76 -13.09 6.24 -0.60
C SER A 76 -11.66 5.80 -0.32
N ALA A 77 -10.71 6.73 -0.21
CA ALA A 77 -9.33 6.44 0.14
C ALA A 77 -9.23 5.93 1.59
N ASP A 78 -9.89 6.62 2.53
CA ASP A 78 -9.92 6.23 3.94
C ASP A 78 -10.55 4.84 4.13
N LEU A 79 -11.63 4.56 3.41
CA LEU A 79 -12.29 3.25 3.45
C LEU A 79 -11.34 2.12 3.02
N VAL A 80 -10.55 2.34 1.96
CA VAL A 80 -9.54 1.36 1.51
C VAL A 80 -8.47 1.14 2.57
N ASP A 81 -7.99 2.21 3.19
CA ASP A 81 -6.95 2.13 4.21
C ASP A 81 -7.45 1.41 5.48
N ILE A 82 -8.66 1.70 5.94
CA ILE A 82 -9.32 1.02 7.07
C ILE A 82 -9.51 -0.46 6.77
N HIS A 83 -10.04 -0.82 5.59
CA HIS A 83 -10.24 -2.21 5.22
C HIS A 83 -8.92 -2.99 5.12
N ALA A 84 -7.86 -2.37 4.57
CA ALA A 84 -6.56 -3.00 4.52
C ALA A 84 -6.00 -3.23 5.93
N ALA A 85 -6.06 -2.22 6.81
CA ALA A 85 -5.62 -2.33 8.19
C ALA A 85 -6.39 -3.43 8.94
N ALA A 86 -7.73 -3.44 8.87
CA ALA A 86 -8.57 -4.45 9.50
C ALA A 86 -8.24 -5.87 9.00
N LEU A 87 -7.98 -6.04 7.69
CA LEU A 87 -7.59 -7.33 7.13
C LEU A 87 -6.27 -7.83 7.73
N PHE A 88 -5.22 -6.99 7.76
CA PHE A 88 -3.94 -7.41 8.30
C PHE A 88 -3.96 -7.64 9.81
N GLN A 89 -4.76 -6.86 10.56
CA GLN A 89 -5.01 -7.10 11.97
C GLN A 89 -5.72 -8.44 12.21
N SER A 90 -6.76 -8.76 11.45
CA SER A 90 -7.48 -10.03 11.56
C SER A 90 -6.60 -11.24 11.24
N LEU A 91 -5.59 -11.07 10.40
CA LEU A 91 -4.60 -12.09 10.06
C LEU A 91 -3.40 -12.14 11.03
N HIS A 92 -3.35 -11.28 12.03
CA HIS A 92 -2.21 -11.10 12.94
C HIS A 92 -0.89 -10.84 12.19
N SER A 93 -0.97 -10.08 11.10
CA SER A 93 0.12 -9.79 10.16
C SER A 93 0.35 -8.29 9.99
N ASP A 94 0.13 -7.50 11.04
CA ASP A 94 0.21 -6.04 10.98
C ASP A 94 1.56 -5.52 10.48
N ARG A 95 2.64 -6.26 10.76
CA ARG A 95 4.00 -5.91 10.32
C ARG A 95 4.25 -6.15 8.84
N ASP A 96 3.40 -6.94 8.18
CA ASP A 96 3.51 -7.26 6.76
C ASP A 96 2.76 -6.23 5.88
N TYR A 97 2.13 -5.23 6.51
CA TYR A 97 1.48 -4.10 5.85
C TYR A 97 2.15 -2.78 6.28
N LEU A 98 2.82 -2.13 5.35
CA LEU A 98 3.40 -0.81 5.54
C LEU A 98 2.67 0.19 4.65
N ARG A 99 2.05 1.20 5.28
CA ARG A 99 1.42 2.34 4.62
C ARG A 99 2.22 3.60 4.91
N ILE A 100 2.64 4.30 3.86
CA ILE A 100 3.32 5.61 3.96
C ILE A 100 2.48 6.62 3.19
N GLN A 101 1.91 7.59 3.90
CA GLN A 101 1.02 8.62 3.35
C GLN A 101 1.20 9.92 4.12
N ASP A 102 1.29 11.03 3.40
CA ASP A 102 1.17 12.38 3.97
C ASP A 102 -0.26 12.88 3.75
N SER A 103 -0.94 13.29 4.82
CA SER A 103 -2.29 13.84 4.81
C SER A 103 -2.31 15.34 5.13
N SER A 104 -1.16 16.01 5.00
CA SER A 104 -0.99 17.42 5.36
C SER A 104 -0.57 18.31 4.20
N LEU A 105 -0.71 17.85 2.96
CA LEU A 105 -0.30 18.61 1.78
C LEU A 105 -1.09 19.92 1.66
N ARG A 106 -0.40 20.99 1.24
CA ARG A 106 -0.99 22.32 1.06
C ARG A 106 -0.47 23.00 -0.21
N GLY A 107 -1.28 23.92 -0.75
CA GLY A 107 -0.92 24.73 -1.91
C GLY A 107 -0.60 23.88 -3.13
N ALA A 108 0.47 24.19 -3.85
CA ALA A 108 0.87 23.49 -5.06
C ALA A 108 1.18 22.00 -4.84
N ALA A 109 1.66 21.62 -3.65
CA ALA A 109 1.95 20.21 -3.32
C ALA A 109 0.68 19.36 -3.21
N ALA A 110 -0.48 19.96 -2.98
CA ALA A 110 -1.77 19.26 -2.93
C ALA A 110 -2.48 19.19 -4.29
N THR A 111 -1.94 19.81 -5.34
CA THR A 111 -2.52 19.80 -6.68
C THR A 111 -1.94 18.67 -7.53
N VAL A 112 -2.76 18.10 -8.41
CA VAL A 112 -2.37 16.95 -9.24
C VAL A 112 -1.53 17.36 -10.44
N ASP A 113 -1.65 18.61 -10.89
CA ASP A 113 -1.15 19.14 -12.17
C ASP A 113 0.01 20.14 -12.04
N ALA A 114 0.41 20.50 -10.82
CA ALA A 114 1.49 21.47 -10.60
C ALA A 114 2.89 20.80 -10.73
N ALA A 115 3.29 20.49 -11.95
CA ALA A 115 4.59 19.84 -12.26
C ALA A 115 5.73 20.88 -12.42
N THR A 116 5.77 21.93 -11.59
CA THR A 116 6.86 22.89 -11.59
C THR A 116 8.10 22.35 -10.88
N PRO A 117 9.33 22.75 -11.29
CA PRO A 117 10.56 22.31 -10.62
C PRO A 117 10.58 22.61 -9.12
N GLU A 118 9.96 23.71 -8.70
CA GLU A 118 9.85 24.12 -7.30
C GLU A 118 8.93 23.16 -6.52
N ASN A 119 7.77 22.85 -7.09
CA ASN A 119 6.83 21.93 -6.47
C ASN A 119 7.44 20.51 -6.36
N MET A 120 8.16 20.07 -7.39
CA MET A 120 8.84 18.78 -7.36
C MET A 120 9.90 18.71 -6.25
N ARG A 121 10.69 19.76 -6.05
CA ARG A 121 11.63 19.84 -4.91
C ARG A 121 10.91 19.82 -3.57
N THR A 122 9.79 20.52 -3.47
CA THR A 122 8.94 20.52 -2.26
C THR A 122 8.43 19.12 -1.95
N LEU A 123 7.92 18.38 -2.95
CA LEU A 123 7.45 17.02 -2.79
C LEU A 123 8.57 16.05 -2.38
N VAL A 124 9.78 16.19 -2.97
CA VAL A 124 10.95 15.40 -2.54
C VAL A 124 11.28 15.67 -1.07
N GLY A 125 11.33 16.93 -0.65
CA GLY A 125 11.57 17.27 0.75
C GLY A 125 10.47 16.78 1.72
N ILE A 126 9.22 16.69 1.26
CA ILE A 126 8.14 16.04 2.02
C ILE A 126 8.43 14.55 2.17
N GLY A 127 8.76 13.86 1.07
CA GLY A 127 9.12 12.44 1.09
C GLY A 127 10.29 12.13 2.02
N GLU A 128 11.36 12.94 2.00
CA GLU A 128 12.51 12.79 2.89
C GLU A 128 12.11 12.94 4.37
N ARG A 129 11.26 13.91 4.70
CA ARG A 129 10.73 14.04 6.07
C ARG A 129 9.88 12.85 6.49
N MET A 130 9.05 12.33 5.58
CA MET A 130 8.22 11.14 5.85
C MET A 130 9.08 9.91 6.16
N LEU A 131 10.22 9.74 5.51
CA LEU A 131 11.15 8.64 5.82
C LEU A 131 11.67 8.69 7.26
N ALA A 132 11.89 9.89 7.79
CA ALA A 132 12.34 10.09 9.16
C ALA A 132 11.21 9.95 10.20
N GLN A 133 9.95 10.02 9.78
CA GLN A 133 8.80 9.86 10.69
C GLN A 133 8.68 8.42 11.19
N ARG A 134 8.05 8.27 12.36
CA ARG A 134 7.74 6.95 12.92
C ARG A 134 6.73 6.23 12.05
N VAL A 135 6.86 4.91 12.00
CA VAL A 135 5.83 4.06 11.40
C VAL A 135 4.48 4.33 12.05
N SER A 136 3.46 4.56 11.24
CA SER A 136 2.09 4.77 11.71
C SER A 136 1.15 3.77 11.07
N ARG A 137 0.07 3.43 11.78
CA ARG A 137 -1.00 2.54 11.29
C ARG A 137 -2.35 3.16 11.51
N VAL A 138 -3.28 2.78 10.65
CA VAL A 138 -4.68 3.18 10.81
C VAL A 138 -5.25 2.50 12.05
N ASN A 139 -5.65 3.29 13.03
CA ASN A 139 -6.48 2.82 14.13
C ASN A 139 -7.90 2.60 13.59
N VAL A 140 -8.39 1.37 13.62
CA VAL A 140 -9.69 1.00 13.03
C VAL A 140 -10.88 1.60 13.79
N GLU A 141 -10.70 2.01 15.05
CA GLU A 141 -11.75 2.64 15.86
C GLU A 141 -11.87 4.13 15.54
N THR A 142 -10.73 4.82 15.36
CA THR A 142 -10.70 6.26 15.11
C THR A 142 -10.62 6.62 13.65
N GLY A 143 -10.23 5.68 12.77
CA GLY A 143 -9.94 5.90 11.36
C GLY A 143 -8.68 6.73 11.10
N ARG A 144 -7.91 7.07 12.14
CA ARG A 144 -6.73 7.93 12.03
C ARG A 144 -5.43 7.14 12.00
N ASN A 145 -4.44 7.69 11.31
CA ASN A 145 -3.08 7.16 11.36
C ASN A 145 -2.43 7.57 12.69
N GLU A 146 -2.03 6.59 13.48
CA GLU A 146 -1.40 6.77 14.77
C GLU A 146 0.00 6.14 14.77
N PRO A 147 1.02 6.82 15.34
CA PRO A 147 2.37 6.27 15.43
C PRO A 147 2.40 5.00 16.28
N VAL A 148 3.07 3.96 15.80
CA VAL A 148 3.23 2.70 16.54
C VAL A 148 4.48 2.77 17.41
N PRO A 149 4.36 2.63 18.75
CA PRO A 149 5.51 2.60 19.62
C PRO A 149 6.44 1.42 19.31
N GLY A 150 7.74 1.69 19.23
CA GLY A 150 8.77 0.64 19.11
C GLY A 150 9.04 0.12 17.68
N GLU A 151 8.35 0.60 16.64
CA GLU A 151 8.58 0.13 15.25
C GLU A 151 9.63 0.94 14.46
N GLY A 152 10.23 1.95 15.05
CA GLY A 152 11.27 2.75 14.38
C GLY A 152 10.71 3.75 13.36
N SER A 153 11.54 4.14 12.42
CA SER A 153 11.19 5.07 11.33
C SER A 153 10.61 4.35 10.11
N ASN A 154 9.95 5.09 9.23
CA ASN A 154 9.51 4.58 7.93
C ASN A 154 10.69 4.09 7.08
N ALA A 155 11.86 4.73 7.19
CA ALA A 155 13.09 4.28 6.52
C ALA A 155 13.54 2.90 7.03
N ASP A 156 13.50 2.67 8.35
CA ASP A 156 13.86 1.37 8.95
C ASP A 156 12.89 0.27 8.51
N ALA A 157 11.60 0.59 8.48
CA ALA A 157 10.55 -0.34 8.02
C ALA A 157 10.74 -0.70 6.54
N LEU A 158 11.02 0.27 5.67
CA LEU A 158 11.32 0.03 4.26
C LEU A 158 12.57 -0.81 4.07
N ALA A 159 13.63 -0.55 4.83
CA ALA A 159 14.85 -1.37 4.80
C ALA A 159 14.58 -2.81 5.25
N GLY A 160 13.74 -3.00 6.26
CA GLY A 160 13.26 -4.32 6.71
C GLY A 160 12.51 -5.05 5.61
N LEU A 161 11.57 -4.40 4.98
CA LEU A 161 10.78 -4.92 3.88
C LEU A 161 11.64 -5.29 2.67
N ALA A 162 12.60 -4.47 2.31
CA ALA A 162 13.55 -4.75 1.22
C ALA A 162 14.42 -5.99 1.51
N ARG A 163 14.84 -6.19 2.77
CA ARG A 163 15.58 -7.41 3.18
C ARG A 163 14.71 -8.65 3.01
N GLN A 164 13.46 -8.64 3.49
CA GLN A 164 12.53 -9.77 3.34
C GLN A 164 12.29 -10.12 1.86
N LEU A 165 12.07 -9.12 1.00
CA LEU A 165 11.91 -9.33 -0.44
C LEU A 165 13.17 -9.94 -1.08
N SER A 166 14.35 -9.49 -0.67
CA SER A 166 15.62 -10.00 -1.16
C SER A 166 15.84 -11.48 -0.76
N GLU A 167 15.52 -11.83 0.48
CA GLU A 167 15.60 -13.20 0.99
C GLU A 167 14.63 -14.13 0.27
N GLU A 168 13.39 -13.71 0.09
CA GLU A 168 12.39 -14.46 -0.65
C GLU A 168 12.81 -14.69 -2.10
N ARG A 169 13.35 -13.66 -2.77
CA ARG A 169 13.91 -13.80 -4.11
C ARG A 169 15.02 -14.85 -4.17
N ARG A 170 15.97 -14.83 -3.22
CA ARG A 170 17.05 -15.81 -3.16
C ARG A 170 16.50 -17.23 -2.98
N THR A 171 15.54 -17.40 -2.07
CA THR A 171 14.90 -18.70 -1.82
C THR A 171 14.20 -19.25 -3.06
N ARG A 172 13.47 -18.39 -3.79
CA ARG A 172 12.80 -18.78 -5.05
C ARG A 172 13.80 -19.18 -6.14
N LEU A 173 14.88 -18.42 -6.28
CA LEU A 173 15.93 -18.75 -7.25
C LEU A 173 16.62 -20.09 -6.91
N ALA A 174 16.93 -20.33 -5.65
CA ALA A 174 17.51 -21.60 -5.21
C ALA A 174 16.56 -22.79 -5.48
N ARG A 175 15.27 -22.65 -5.18
CA ARG A 175 14.26 -23.68 -5.48
C ARG A 175 14.14 -23.96 -6.98
N ARG A 176 14.18 -22.93 -7.84
CA ARG A 176 14.15 -23.09 -9.30
C ARG A 176 15.39 -23.80 -9.82
N ALA A 177 16.58 -23.46 -9.31
CA ALA A 177 17.83 -24.12 -9.65
C ALA A 177 17.79 -25.61 -9.26
N ALA A 178 17.32 -25.94 -8.06
CA ALA A 178 17.18 -27.32 -7.61
C ALA A 178 16.17 -28.13 -8.45
N ALA A 179 15.04 -27.53 -8.82
CA ALA A 179 14.05 -28.17 -9.69
C ALA A 179 14.57 -28.39 -11.11
N GLY A 180 15.36 -27.47 -11.65
CA GLY A 180 16.01 -27.61 -12.96
C GLY A 180 17.05 -28.74 -13.00
N CYS A 181 17.78 -28.96 -11.90
CA CYS A 181 18.74 -30.09 -11.78
C CYS A 181 18.03 -31.45 -11.65
N ALA A 182 16.84 -31.48 -11.02
CA ALA A 182 16.08 -32.72 -10.87
C ALA A 182 15.40 -33.20 -12.18
N GLY A 183 15.12 -32.32 -13.12
CA GLY A 183 14.55 -32.62 -14.44
C GLY A 183 15.57 -33.00 -15.52
N GLY A 184 16.89 -32.90 -15.24
CA GLY A 184 17.97 -33.15 -16.20
C GLY A 184 18.59 -34.54 -16.18
N SER A 185 18.01 -35.48 -15.46
CA SER A 185 18.57 -36.86 -15.33
C SER A 185 18.06 -37.84 -16.38
N THR A 186 18.17 -37.47 -17.67
CA THR A 186 18.07 -38.49 -18.74
C THR A 186 18.86 -37.99 -19.96
N CYS A 187 20.13 -38.36 -20.06
CA CYS A 187 20.88 -38.63 -21.28
C CYS A 187 22.40 -38.56 -21.02
N CYS A 188 22.97 -39.66 -20.59
CA CYS A 188 24.31 -40.05 -21.02
C CYS A 188 24.46 -41.54 -20.72
N SER A 189 23.95 -42.40 -21.61
CA SER A 189 24.44 -43.80 -21.71
C SER A 189 25.77 -43.76 -22.44
N PRO A 190 26.83 -44.42 -21.91
CA PRO A 190 28.08 -44.55 -22.65
C PRO A 190 27.86 -45.57 -23.76
N VAL A 191 28.09 -45.16 -25.01
CA VAL A 191 28.30 -46.07 -26.15
C VAL A 191 29.56 -46.91 -25.86
N LYS A 192 29.38 -48.22 -25.70
CA LYS A 192 30.48 -49.17 -25.71
C LYS A 192 30.89 -49.44 -27.18
N THR A 193 32.10 -49.11 -27.50
CA THR A 193 32.87 -49.69 -28.61
C THR A 193 33.43 -51.02 -28.20
#